data_abf1bfe3b2fdae330437a1e47584c763
#
_entry.id   abf1bfe3b2fdae330437a1e47584c763
#
_cell.length_a   1.000
_cell.length_b   1.000
_cell.length_c   1.000
_cell.angle_alpha   90.00
_cell.angle_beta   90.00
_cell.angle_gamma   90.00
#
_symmetry.space_group_name_H-M   'P 1'
#
loop_
_entity.id
_entity.type
_entity.pdbx_description
1 polymer ?
#
loop_
_entity_poly.entity_id
_entity_poly.type
_entity_poly.pdbx_seq_one_letter_code
_entity_poly.pdbx_strand_id
1 'polypeptide(L)'
;TSLNNGLKIYLSELFVNGWRIFRPKYLFLAILLPAGLTWGAARLSYDYIVWPRDMAAKQARAKAKADKQRKQKQEQAKKAHEDSIRIASFTIVQRDSLRRDSVVRDSAARVKAAADKAKKKRVSKGVPISHKQFLDWTDVTTSRTESIVENLFGESIQIHQDYLLGDVMRSRPIIVNYRYAINYVVEGVIAFFFILGIWAGRRSRFLWLVMSYFALDMVLHVGLGFGINEVYIMSAHWIYAIPIATAYLLKAAKPRRTSLLLKGMIAVLAIFLW
;
A
#
# COMPACT_ATOMS: atom_id res chain seq x y z
N THR A 1 44.48 -13.76 -3.46
CA THR A 1 45.16 -12.43 -3.35
C THR A 1 44.52 -11.36 -4.22
N SER A 2 43.97 -11.68 -5.39
CA SER A 2 43.35 -10.73 -6.33
C SER A 2 42.02 -10.14 -5.80
N LEU A 3 41.19 -10.93 -5.13
CA LEU A 3 39.90 -10.48 -4.55
C LEU A 3 40.12 -9.46 -3.42
N ASN A 4 41.13 -9.65 -2.60
CA ASN A 4 41.44 -8.77 -1.46
C ASN A 4 41.97 -7.41 -1.91
N ASN A 5 42.72 -7.35 -3.03
CA ASN A 5 43.19 -6.10 -3.64
C ASN A 5 42.02 -5.35 -4.33
N GLY A 6 41.12 -6.06 -4.98
CA GLY A 6 39.89 -5.47 -5.56
C GLY A 6 38.99 -4.83 -4.51
N LEU A 7 38.81 -5.47 -3.37
CA LEU A 7 38.03 -4.94 -2.26
C LEU A 7 38.64 -3.71 -1.61
N LYS A 8 39.99 -3.73 -1.42
CA LYS A 8 40.74 -2.56 -0.88
C LYS A 8 40.68 -1.34 -1.81
N ILE A 9 40.82 -1.55 -3.12
CA ILE A 9 40.68 -0.48 -4.12
C ILE A 9 39.26 0.04 -4.12
N TYR A 10 38.24 -0.84 -4.04
CA TYR A 10 36.85 -0.47 -3.98
C TYR A 10 36.53 0.36 -2.74
N LEU A 11 36.96 -0.06 -1.57
CA LEU A 11 36.75 0.68 -0.32
C LEU A 11 37.48 2.01 -0.32
N SER A 12 38.73 2.07 -0.83
CA SER A 12 39.47 3.33 -0.92
C SER A 12 38.83 4.33 -1.89
N GLU A 13 38.36 3.88 -3.03
CA GLU A 13 37.62 4.74 -3.98
C GLU A 13 36.26 5.19 -3.46
N LEU A 14 35.56 4.31 -2.74
CA LEU A 14 34.31 4.67 -2.07
C LEU A 14 34.54 5.75 -1.01
N PHE A 15 35.59 5.61 -0.22
CA PHE A 15 35.99 6.62 0.77
C PHE A 15 36.46 7.92 0.12
N VAL A 16 37.35 7.88 -0.84
CA VAL A 16 37.92 9.08 -1.47
C VAL A 16 36.89 9.82 -2.34
N ASN A 17 36.08 9.12 -3.13
CA ASN A 17 35.08 9.74 -3.97
C ASN A 17 33.76 10.01 -3.22
N GLY A 18 33.41 9.21 -2.22
CA GLY A 18 32.31 9.46 -1.31
C GLY A 18 32.48 10.75 -0.52
N TRP A 19 33.69 11.03 0.00
CA TRP A 19 33.95 12.27 0.71
C TRP A 19 33.88 13.54 -0.18
N ARG A 20 34.07 13.42 -1.49
CA ARG A 20 33.83 14.55 -2.41
C ARG A 20 32.37 14.93 -2.52
N ILE A 21 31.46 14.00 -2.39
CA ILE A 21 30.01 14.25 -2.35
C ILE A 21 29.63 14.98 -1.05
N PHE A 22 30.33 14.73 0.05
CA PHE A 22 30.14 15.41 1.33
C PHE A 22 30.78 16.81 1.43
N ARG A 23 31.32 17.37 0.35
CA ARG A 23 31.72 18.78 0.37
C ARG A 23 30.48 19.65 0.63
N PRO A 24 30.54 20.60 1.57
CA PRO A 24 29.36 21.39 2.00
C PRO A 24 28.58 22.02 0.86
N LYS A 25 29.30 22.49 -0.19
CA LYS A 25 28.66 23.07 -1.37
C LYS A 25 27.80 22.08 -2.17
N TYR A 26 28.25 20.83 -2.33
CA TYR A 26 27.49 19.83 -3.07
C TYR A 26 26.33 19.29 -2.25
N LEU A 27 26.53 19.10 -0.94
CA LEU A 27 25.48 18.73 0.00
C LEU A 27 24.38 19.80 0.03
N PHE A 28 24.76 21.06 0.08
CA PHE A 28 23.81 22.16 0.04
C PHE A 28 23.06 22.22 -1.29
N LEU A 29 23.75 22.25 -2.43
CA LEU A 29 23.12 22.43 -3.74
C LEU A 29 22.35 21.18 -4.23
N ALA A 30 22.84 19.97 -3.94
CA ALA A 30 22.23 18.75 -4.46
C ALA A 30 21.21 18.12 -3.52
N ILE A 31 21.27 18.39 -2.22
CA ILE A 31 20.40 17.77 -1.21
C ILE A 31 19.61 18.82 -0.45
N LEU A 32 20.29 19.71 0.29
CA LEU A 32 19.59 20.63 1.20
C LEU A 32 18.74 21.67 0.50
N LEU A 33 19.22 22.26 -0.60
CA LEU A 33 18.47 23.25 -1.35
C LEU A 33 17.22 22.66 -2.02
N PRO A 34 17.29 21.56 -2.80
CA PRO A 34 16.09 20.92 -3.35
C PRO A 34 15.14 20.44 -2.26
N ALA A 35 15.65 19.81 -1.20
CA ALA A 35 14.83 19.35 -0.08
C ALA A 35 14.13 20.52 0.63
N GLY A 36 14.83 21.64 0.86
CA GLY A 36 14.25 22.83 1.44
C GLY A 36 13.20 23.50 0.55
N LEU A 37 13.46 23.57 -0.75
CA LEU A 37 12.51 24.11 -1.72
C LEU A 37 11.25 23.24 -1.84
N THR A 38 11.41 21.92 -1.93
CA THR A 38 10.28 20.98 -1.99
C THR A 38 9.48 20.99 -0.69
N TRP A 39 10.15 20.99 0.47
CA TRP A 39 9.49 21.08 1.77
C TRP A 39 8.74 22.41 1.90
N GLY A 40 9.38 23.54 1.56
CA GLY A 40 8.76 24.86 1.58
C GLY A 40 7.54 24.97 0.66
N ALA A 41 7.66 24.48 -0.59
CA ALA A 41 6.56 24.44 -1.54
C ALA A 41 5.42 23.53 -1.05
N ALA A 42 5.73 22.35 -0.51
CA ALA A 42 4.74 21.46 0.07
C ALA A 42 4.04 22.07 1.29
N ARG A 43 4.80 22.77 2.16
CA ARG A 43 4.25 23.44 3.32
C ARG A 43 3.33 24.59 2.94
N LEU A 44 3.75 25.44 2.01
CA LEU A 44 2.91 26.52 1.50
C LEU A 44 1.64 25.99 0.83
N SER A 45 1.78 24.96 -0.03
CA SER A 45 0.63 24.31 -0.65
C SER A 45 -0.33 23.73 0.40
N TYR A 46 0.19 23.07 1.42
CA TYR A 46 -0.62 22.54 2.50
C TYR A 46 -1.36 23.65 3.25
N ASP A 47 -0.67 24.67 3.72
CA ASP A 47 -1.25 25.73 4.56
C ASP A 47 -2.26 26.61 3.81
N TYR A 48 -2.02 26.91 2.52
CA TYR A 48 -2.89 27.80 1.75
C TYR A 48 -3.94 27.10 0.91
N ILE A 49 -3.73 25.88 0.48
CA ILE A 49 -4.62 25.16 -0.43
C ILE A 49 -5.31 23.99 0.26
N VAL A 50 -4.53 23.09 0.88
CA VAL A 50 -5.04 21.83 1.41
C VAL A 50 -5.75 22.03 2.75
N TRP A 51 -5.11 22.70 3.68
CA TRP A 51 -5.65 22.91 5.03
C TRP A 51 -7.03 23.58 5.06
N PRO A 52 -7.29 24.69 4.36
CA PRO A 52 -8.62 25.33 4.37
C PRO A 52 -9.69 24.42 3.79
N ARG A 53 -9.38 23.67 2.72
CA ARG A 53 -10.31 22.72 2.10
C ARG A 53 -10.60 21.55 3.01
N ASP A 54 -9.58 20.97 3.64
CA ASP A 54 -9.73 19.87 4.59
C ASP A 54 -10.53 20.27 5.82
N MET A 55 -10.30 21.47 6.36
CA MET A 55 -11.06 21.97 7.50
C MET A 55 -12.52 22.22 7.13
N ALA A 56 -12.80 22.81 5.98
CA ALA A 56 -14.16 22.98 5.48
C ALA A 56 -14.87 21.65 5.27
N ALA A 57 -14.19 20.67 4.67
CA ALA A 57 -14.73 19.32 4.46
C ALA A 57 -14.97 18.57 5.79
N LYS A 58 -14.07 18.68 6.77
CA LYS A 58 -14.26 18.12 8.12
C LYS A 58 -15.45 18.75 8.84
N GLN A 59 -15.58 20.07 8.79
CA GLN A 59 -16.72 20.78 9.38
C GLN A 59 -18.04 20.39 8.72
N ALA A 60 -18.09 20.31 7.38
CA ALA A 60 -19.27 19.88 6.65
C ALA A 60 -19.68 18.44 7.02
N ARG A 61 -18.70 17.51 7.10
CA ARG A 61 -18.94 16.12 7.54
C ARG A 61 -19.42 16.05 8.98
N ALA A 62 -18.86 16.86 9.88
CA ALA A 62 -19.28 16.93 11.28
C ALA A 62 -20.72 17.45 11.42
N LYS A 63 -21.07 18.51 10.69
CA LYS A 63 -22.45 19.03 10.63
C LYS A 63 -23.43 17.99 10.10
N ALA A 64 -23.14 17.38 8.95
CA ALA A 64 -23.98 16.34 8.35
C ALA A 64 -24.18 15.13 9.29
N LYS A 65 -23.14 14.75 10.04
CA LYS A 65 -23.22 13.69 11.05
C LYS A 65 -24.09 14.09 12.23
N ALA A 66 -23.95 15.32 12.72
CA ALA A 66 -24.76 15.84 13.81
C ALA A 66 -26.25 15.97 13.41
N ASP A 67 -26.55 16.47 12.22
CA ASP A 67 -27.90 16.59 11.70
C ASP A 67 -28.55 15.20 11.49
N LYS A 68 -27.79 14.24 11.00
CA LYS A 68 -28.27 12.85 10.88
C LYS A 68 -28.59 12.24 12.25
N GLN A 69 -27.72 12.48 13.24
CA GLN A 69 -28.00 12.01 14.61
C GLN A 69 -29.22 12.71 15.24
N ARG A 70 -29.39 14.02 15.02
CA ARG A 70 -30.55 14.75 15.48
C ARG A 70 -31.85 14.20 14.88
N LYS A 71 -31.88 14.00 13.55
CA LYS A 71 -33.02 13.40 12.86
C LYS A 71 -33.34 12.00 13.39
N GLN A 72 -32.33 11.14 13.58
CA GLN A 72 -32.53 9.81 14.15
C GLN A 72 -33.08 9.85 15.57
N LYS A 73 -32.57 10.74 16.43
CA LYS A 73 -33.10 10.91 17.80
C LYS A 73 -34.55 11.40 17.81
N GLN A 74 -34.89 12.35 16.94
CA GLN A 74 -36.26 12.84 16.80
C GLN A 74 -37.23 11.74 16.29
N GLU A 75 -36.77 10.95 15.32
CA GLU A 75 -37.55 9.83 14.80
C GLU A 75 -37.75 8.74 15.85
N GLN A 76 -36.71 8.43 16.62
CA GLN A 76 -36.77 7.48 17.74
C GLN A 76 -37.72 7.99 18.84
N ALA A 77 -37.64 9.28 19.17
CA ALA A 77 -38.52 9.91 20.16
C ALA A 77 -40.00 9.88 19.71
N LYS A 78 -40.28 10.18 18.43
CA LYS A 78 -41.61 10.08 17.86
C LYS A 78 -42.13 8.63 17.93
N LYS A 79 -41.38 7.66 17.48
CA LYS A 79 -41.73 6.24 17.55
C LYS A 79 -41.95 5.77 18.98
N ALA A 80 -41.10 6.16 19.92
CA ALA A 80 -41.27 5.84 21.34
C ALA A 80 -42.56 6.43 21.93
N HIS A 81 -42.89 7.65 21.52
CA HIS A 81 -44.15 8.29 21.93
C HIS A 81 -45.38 7.60 21.34
N GLU A 82 -45.38 7.30 20.05
CA GLU A 82 -46.42 6.52 19.37
C GLU A 82 -46.58 5.12 19.98
N ASP A 83 -45.49 4.42 20.25
CA ASP A 83 -45.50 3.12 20.90
C ASP A 83 -46.02 3.22 22.34
N SER A 84 -45.69 4.28 23.08
CA SER A 84 -46.24 4.47 24.45
C SER A 84 -47.74 4.68 24.48
N ILE A 85 -48.29 5.44 23.52
CA ILE A 85 -49.74 5.64 23.35
C ILE A 85 -50.41 4.30 22.99
N ARG A 86 -49.79 3.55 22.05
CA ARG A 86 -50.32 2.25 21.61
C ARG A 86 -50.30 1.22 22.74
N ILE A 87 -49.23 1.16 23.53
CA ILE A 87 -49.10 0.23 24.68
C ILE A 87 -50.09 0.61 25.78
N ALA A 88 -50.39 1.90 25.97
CA ALA A 88 -51.36 2.35 26.95
C ALA A 88 -52.80 1.83 26.62
N SER A 89 -53.12 1.61 25.35
CA SER A 89 -54.39 1.09 24.89
C SER A 89 -54.53 -0.44 24.97
N PHE A 90 -53.43 -1.18 25.28
CA PHE A 90 -53.47 -2.65 25.33
C PHE A 90 -53.89 -3.21 26.69
N THR A 91 -54.55 -4.36 26.67
CA THR A 91 -54.82 -5.16 27.85
C THR A 91 -53.56 -5.73 28.49
N ILE A 92 -53.61 -6.13 29.76
CA ILE A 92 -52.47 -6.67 30.51
C ILE A 92 -51.80 -7.84 29.77
N VAL A 93 -52.62 -8.77 29.23
CA VAL A 93 -52.13 -9.95 28.48
C VAL A 93 -51.36 -9.55 27.20
N GLN A 94 -51.87 -8.54 26.50
CA GLN A 94 -51.23 -8.02 25.29
C GLN A 94 -49.90 -7.30 25.60
N ARG A 95 -49.82 -6.60 26.73
CA ARG A 95 -48.58 -5.96 27.20
C ARG A 95 -47.50 -6.98 27.51
N ASP A 96 -47.85 -8.11 28.16
CA ASP A 96 -46.89 -9.15 28.49
C ASP A 96 -46.33 -9.90 27.27
N SER A 97 -47.17 -10.14 26.24
CA SER A 97 -46.73 -10.76 24.99
C SER A 97 -45.75 -9.84 24.24
N LEU A 98 -46.07 -8.54 24.13
CA LEU A 98 -45.18 -7.56 23.49
C LEU A 98 -43.84 -7.41 24.22
N ARG A 99 -43.83 -7.50 25.55
CA ARG A 99 -42.59 -7.45 26.34
C ARG A 99 -41.71 -8.67 26.08
N ARG A 100 -42.26 -9.86 25.94
CA ARG A 100 -41.51 -11.07 25.56
C ARG A 100 -40.95 -10.96 24.14
N ASP A 101 -41.72 -10.49 23.19
CA ASP A 101 -41.26 -10.31 21.80
C ASP A 101 -40.19 -9.24 21.66
N SER A 102 -40.23 -8.17 22.47
CA SER A 102 -39.16 -7.14 22.47
C SER A 102 -37.85 -7.71 23.02
N VAL A 103 -37.87 -8.51 24.10
CA VAL A 103 -36.70 -9.15 24.66
C VAL A 103 -36.05 -10.11 23.66
N VAL A 104 -36.87 -10.90 22.94
CA VAL A 104 -36.37 -11.81 21.89
C VAL A 104 -35.77 -11.05 20.73
N ARG A 105 -36.37 -9.94 20.26
CA ARG A 105 -35.81 -9.10 19.20
C ARG A 105 -34.53 -8.40 19.60
N ASP A 106 -34.45 -7.89 20.80
CA ASP A 106 -33.24 -7.24 21.32
C ASP A 106 -32.07 -8.23 21.48
N SER A 107 -32.37 -9.46 21.93
CA SER A 107 -31.36 -10.51 22.00
C SER A 107 -30.85 -10.91 20.59
N ALA A 108 -31.73 -11.08 19.62
CA ALA A 108 -31.39 -11.36 18.24
C ALA A 108 -30.59 -10.22 17.60
N ALA A 109 -30.97 -8.96 17.85
CA ALA A 109 -30.22 -7.79 17.37
C ALA A 109 -28.81 -7.69 17.97
N ARG A 110 -28.64 -8.02 19.28
CA ARG A 110 -27.34 -8.09 19.93
C ARG A 110 -26.45 -9.20 19.36
N VAL A 111 -27.01 -10.38 19.11
CA VAL A 111 -26.29 -11.49 18.47
C VAL A 111 -25.84 -11.11 17.06
N LYS A 112 -26.73 -10.49 16.26
CA LYS A 112 -26.41 -10.01 14.91
C LYS A 112 -25.32 -8.93 14.95
N ALA A 113 -25.43 -7.96 15.85
CA ALA A 113 -24.41 -6.90 16.01
C ALA A 113 -23.05 -7.46 16.48
N ALA A 114 -23.06 -8.50 17.33
CA ALA A 114 -21.84 -9.19 17.74
C ALA A 114 -21.24 -9.99 16.59
N ALA A 115 -22.05 -10.67 15.76
CA ALA A 115 -21.63 -11.38 14.57
C ALA A 115 -21.05 -10.42 13.51
N ASP A 116 -21.68 -9.25 13.30
CA ASP A 116 -21.18 -8.22 12.38
C ASP A 116 -19.88 -7.57 12.87
N LYS A 117 -19.75 -7.37 14.20
CA LYS A 117 -18.48 -6.95 14.81
C LYS A 117 -17.39 -8.02 14.67
N ALA A 118 -17.72 -9.29 14.84
CA ALA A 118 -16.80 -10.40 14.65
C ALA A 118 -16.39 -10.56 13.18
N LYS A 119 -17.32 -10.36 12.22
CA LYS A 119 -17.01 -10.29 10.78
C LYS A 119 -16.10 -9.10 10.45
N LYS A 120 -16.37 -7.90 10.99
CA LYS A 120 -15.50 -6.72 10.82
C LYS A 120 -14.12 -6.93 11.45
N LYS A 121 -14.02 -7.68 12.54
CA LYS A 121 -12.75 -8.03 13.18
C LYS A 121 -11.98 -9.11 12.41
N ARG A 122 -12.65 -9.87 11.53
CA ARG A 122 -12.08 -10.89 10.63
C ARG A 122 -11.57 -10.36 9.30
N VAL A 123 -11.85 -9.09 8.93
CA VAL A 123 -11.09 -8.37 7.91
C VAL A 123 -9.79 -7.94 8.60
N SER A 124 -8.84 -8.83 8.60
CA SER A 124 -7.77 -8.94 9.55
C SER A 124 -6.75 -7.83 9.40
N LYS A 125 -6.53 -7.12 10.47
CA LYS A 125 -5.16 -6.70 10.74
C LYS A 125 -4.36 -7.99 10.91
N GLY A 126 -3.28 -8.17 10.16
CA GLY A 126 -2.36 -9.27 10.37
C GLY A 126 -1.83 -9.27 11.80
N VAL A 127 -1.17 -10.34 12.20
CA VAL A 127 -0.57 -10.40 13.52
C VAL A 127 0.81 -9.74 13.46
N PRO A 128 1.03 -8.60 14.14
CA PRO A 128 2.31 -7.92 14.16
C PRO A 128 3.36 -8.72 14.94
N ILE A 129 4.63 -8.52 14.60
CA ILE A 129 5.76 -9.10 15.35
C ILE A 129 5.73 -8.61 16.81
N SER A 130 5.36 -7.35 17.01
CA SER A 130 5.25 -6.73 18.35
C SER A 130 4.30 -5.54 18.30
N HIS A 131 3.57 -5.31 19.39
CA HIS A 131 2.68 -4.15 19.54
C HIS A 131 3.42 -2.87 19.98
N LYS A 132 4.63 -2.62 19.47
CA LYS A 132 5.41 -1.42 19.80
C LYS A 132 5.68 -0.60 18.52
N GLN A 133 5.16 0.62 18.49
CA GLN A 133 5.44 1.63 17.46
C GLN A 133 5.53 1.05 16.02
N PHE A 134 6.74 1.10 15.42
CA PHE A 134 7.00 0.66 14.06
C PHE A 134 6.61 -0.81 13.80
N LEU A 135 6.81 -1.71 14.75
CA LEU A 135 6.53 -3.14 14.60
C LEU A 135 5.03 -3.48 14.59
N ASP A 136 4.16 -2.56 14.97
CA ASP A 136 2.70 -2.71 14.89
C ASP A 136 2.19 -2.72 13.42
N TRP A 137 3.03 -2.28 12.47
CA TRP A 137 2.76 -2.29 11.03
C TRP A 137 3.25 -3.55 10.32
N THR A 138 3.88 -4.48 11.07
CA THR A 138 4.32 -5.76 10.53
C THR A 138 3.19 -6.78 10.55
N ASP A 139 3.27 -7.78 9.66
CA ASP A 139 2.33 -8.89 9.62
C ASP A 139 3.08 -10.20 9.36
N VAL A 140 2.98 -11.14 10.30
CA VAL A 140 3.59 -12.47 10.19
C VAL A 140 2.63 -13.51 9.62
N THR A 141 1.35 -13.20 9.47
CA THR A 141 0.30 -14.16 9.07
C THR A 141 0.03 -14.18 7.58
N THR A 142 0.27 -13.06 6.88
CA THR A 142 0.05 -13.00 5.43
C THR A 142 1.10 -13.81 4.68
N SER A 143 0.66 -14.61 3.71
CA SER A 143 1.52 -15.43 2.86
C SER A 143 2.53 -14.58 2.09
N ARG A 144 3.82 -14.86 2.29
CA ARG A 144 4.92 -14.14 1.60
C ARG A 144 4.89 -14.37 0.10
N THR A 145 4.64 -15.61 -0.30
CA THR A 145 4.59 -15.99 -1.71
C THR A 145 3.46 -15.28 -2.45
N GLU A 146 2.24 -15.32 -1.88
CA GLU A 146 1.10 -14.63 -2.47
C GLU A 146 1.31 -13.12 -2.50
N SER A 147 1.87 -12.53 -1.44
CA SER A 147 2.17 -11.09 -1.41
C SER A 147 3.23 -10.68 -2.43
N ILE A 148 4.23 -11.54 -2.71
CA ILE A 148 5.24 -11.27 -3.73
C ILE A 148 4.60 -11.29 -5.12
N VAL A 149 3.79 -12.30 -5.42
CA VAL A 149 3.15 -12.47 -6.73
C VAL A 149 2.06 -11.42 -6.92
N GLU A 150 1.08 -11.33 -6.02
CA GLU A 150 -0.12 -10.53 -6.24
C GLU A 150 0.08 -9.04 -5.90
N ASN A 151 0.82 -8.72 -4.85
CA ASN A 151 0.96 -7.35 -4.38
C ASN A 151 2.28 -6.71 -4.79
N LEU A 152 3.43 -7.39 -4.65
CA LEU A 152 4.73 -6.78 -4.91
C LEU A 152 5.00 -6.65 -6.41
N PHE A 153 5.00 -7.75 -7.16
CA PHE A 153 5.22 -7.75 -8.61
C PHE A 153 3.91 -7.64 -9.40
N GLY A 154 2.78 -8.07 -8.83
CA GLY A 154 1.47 -7.95 -9.44
C GLY A 154 0.97 -6.52 -9.45
N GLU A 155 0.26 -6.11 -8.42
CA GLU A 155 -0.45 -4.82 -8.38
C GLU A 155 0.46 -3.59 -8.42
N SER A 156 1.70 -3.71 -7.96
CA SER A 156 2.69 -2.63 -8.09
C SER A 156 3.01 -2.28 -9.55
N ILE A 157 2.80 -3.22 -10.48
CA ILE A 157 3.10 -3.07 -11.91
C ILE A 157 1.82 -3.05 -12.73
N GLN A 158 0.83 -3.88 -12.37
CA GLN A 158 -0.43 -4.06 -13.08
C GLN A 158 -1.59 -3.80 -12.13
N ILE A 159 -2.36 -2.75 -12.37
CA ILE A 159 -3.47 -2.35 -11.49
C ILE A 159 -4.64 -3.33 -11.63
N HIS A 160 -5.22 -3.78 -10.51
CA HIS A 160 -6.45 -4.58 -10.53
C HIS A 160 -7.65 -3.74 -10.93
N GLN A 161 -8.38 -4.17 -11.96
CA GLN A 161 -9.56 -3.45 -12.48
C GLN A 161 -10.70 -3.39 -11.46
N ASP A 162 -10.96 -4.48 -10.75
CA ASP A 162 -12.09 -4.60 -9.81
C ASP A 162 -11.85 -3.87 -8.48
N TYR A 163 -10.59 -3.62 -8.14
CA TYR A 163 -10.17 -3.04 -6.86
C TYR A 163 -9.21 -1.86 -7.02
N LEU A 164 -9.34 -1.12 -8.10
CA LEU A 164 -8.48 0.00 -8.41
C LEU A 164 -8.34 0.95 -7.22
N LEU A 165 -7.11 1.10 -6.70
CA LEU A 165 -6.78 1.91 -5.53
C LEU A 165 -7.65 1.62 -4.29
N GLY A 166 -8.22 0.42 -4.23
CA GLY A 166 -9.01 -0.04 -3.09
C GLY A 166 -8.16 -0.17 -1.83
N ASP A 167 -8.76 0.19 -0.70
CA ASP A 167 -8.11 0.11 0.62
C ASP A 167 -8.43 -1.25 1.25
N VAL A 168 -7.40 -2.03 1.56
CA VAL A 168 -7.49 -3.33 2.27
C VAL A 168 -8.33 -3.21 3.56
N MET A 169 -8.23 -2.08 4.25
CA MET A 169 -8.96 -1.86 5.49
C MET A 169 -10.46 -1.59 5.28
N ARG A 170 -10.90 -1.27 4.07
CA ARG A 170 -12.24 -0.79 3.76
C ARG A 170 -12.97 -1.55 2.66
N SER A 171 -12.33 -1.80 1.55
CA SER A 171 -13.03 -2.14 0.31
C SER A 171 -12.53 -3.39 -0.41
N ARG A 172 -11.36 -3.92 -0.08
CA ARG A 172 -10.78 -5.05 -0.81
C ARG A 172 -10.24 -6.17 0.10
N PRO A 173 -10.13 -7.41 -0.38
CA PRO A 173 -9.36 -8.46 0.28
C PRO A 173 -7.87 -8.10 0.37
N ILE A 174 -7.14 -8.72 1.30
CA ILE A 174 -5.69 -8.54 1.45
C ILE A 174 -4.96 -8.99 0.17
N ILE A 175 -5.34 -10.15 -0.36
CA ILE A 175 -4.82 -10.71 -1.60
C ILE A 175 -5.95 -10.70 -2.63
N VAL A 176 -5.66 -10.17 -3.81
CA VAL A 176 -6.56 -10.13 -4.95
C VAL A 176 -5.85 -10.77 -6.13
N ASN A 177 -6.40 -11.87 -6.62
CA ASN A 177 -5.84 -12.60 -7.74
C ASN A 177 -6.30 -11.99 -9.06
N TYR A 178 -5.42 -12.00 -10.07
CA TYR A 178 -5.79 -11.57 -11.41
C TYR A 178 -6.78 -12.52 -12.05
N ARG A 179 -7.74 -11.95 -12.73
CA ARG A 179 -8.77 -12.71 -13.47
C ARG A 179 -8.21 -13.46 -14.69
N TYR A 180 -7.21 -12.89 -15.34
CA TYR A 180 -6.65 -13.43 -16.58
C TYR A 180 -5.22 -13.93 -16.40
N ALA A 181 -4.94 -15.13 -16.89
CA ALA A 181 -3.61 -15.72 -16.85
C ALA A 181 -2.53 -14.88 -17.55
N ILE A 182 -2.93 -14.04 -18.54
CA ILE A 182 -2.01 -13.15 -19.25
C ILE A 182 -1.28 -12.18 -18.31
N ASN A 183 -1.93 -11.75 -17.22
CA ASN A 183 -1.31 -10.87 -16.23
C ASN A 183 -0.11 -11.52 -15.58
N TYR A 184 -0.22 -12.81 -15.21
CA TYR A 184 0.89 -13.58 -14.65
C TYR A 184 2.00 -13.84 -15.66
N VAL A 185 1.66 -13.99 -16.94
CA VAL A 185 2.66 -14.10 -18.02
C VAL A 185 3.45 -12.80 -18.14
N VAL A 186 2.77 -11.66 -18.14
CA VAL A 186 3.40 -10.33 -18.20
C VAL A 186 4.30 -10.10 -17.00
N GLU A 187 3.83 -10.41 -15.79
CA GLU A 187 4.62 -10.33 -14.56
C GLU A 187 5.87 -11.22 -14.63
N GLY A 188 5.71 -12.47 -15.06
CA GLY A 188 6.82 -13.41 -15.23
C GLY A 188 7.86 -12.91 -16.24
N VAL A 189 7.45 -12.29 -17.35
CA VAL A 189 8.36 -11.70 -18.34
C VAL A 189 9.10 -10.49 -17.76
N ILE A 190 8.42 -9.63 -17.00
CA ILE A 190 9.04 -8.48 -16.33
C ILE A 190 10.06 -8.96 -15.30
N ALA A 191 9.69 -9.93 -14.43
CA ALA A 191 10.59 -10.52 -13.45
C ALA A 191 11.80 -11.18 -14.12
N PHE A 192 11.59 -11.88 -15.23
CA PHE A 192 12.67 -12.50 -16.01
C PHE A 192 13.63 -11.43 -16.58
N PHE A 193 13.11 -10.35 -17.17
CA PHE A 193 13.95 -9.26 -17.67
C PHE A 193 14.71 -8.56 -16.54
N PHE A 194 14.07 -8.39 -15.38
CA PHE A 194 14.71 -7.84 -14.20
C PHE A 194 15.90 -8.69 -13.75
N ILE A 195 15.72 -10.01 -13.60
CA ILE A 195 16.77 -10.94 -13.19
C ILE A 195 17.92 -10.97 -14.23
N LEU A 196 17.59 -11.07 -15.51
CA LEU A 196 18.59 -11.02 -16.58
C LEU A 196 19.33 -9.69 -16.62
N GLY A 197 18.63 -8.60 -16.35
CA GLY A 197 19.19 -7.26 -16.26
C GLY A 197 20.20 -7.14 -15.11
N ILE A 198 19.88 -7.65 -13.93
CA ILE A 198 20.80 -7.73 -12.79
C ILE A 198 22.04 -8.54 -13.18
N TRP A 199 21.84 -9.70 -13.79
CA TRP A 199 22.96 -10.54 -14.22
C TRP A 199 23.83 -9.86 -15.28
N ALA A 200 23.22 -9.20 -16.27
CA ALA A 200 23.93 -8.44 -17.30
C ALA A 200 24.72 -7.26 -16.71
N GLY A 201 24.13 -6.58 -15.74
CA GLY A 201 24.73 -5.42 -15.06
C GLY A 201 25.58 -5.74 -13.83
N ARG A 202 25.85 -7.02 -13.51
CA ARG A 202 26.51 -7.46 -12.26
C ARG A 202 27.89 -6.83 -11.97
N ARG A 203 28.53 -6.26 -12.98
CA ARG A 203 29.80 -5.53 -12.84
C ARG A 203 29.62 -4.03 -12.60
N SER A 204 28.40 -3.51 -12.64
CA SER A 204 28.10 -2.09 -12.45
C SER A 204 27.95 -1.74 -10.98
N ARG A 205 28.75 -0.81 -10.49
CA ARG A 205 28.64 -0.26 -9.12
C ARG A 205 27.30 0.46 -8.91
N PHE A 206 26.84 1.18 -9.94
CA PHE A 206 25.57 1.89 -9.89
C PHE A 206 24.39 0.91 -9.76
N LEU A 207 24.39 -0.20 -10.52
CA LEU A 207 23.35 -1.20 -10.38
C LEU A 207 23.32 -1.79 -8.97
N TRP A 208 24.47 -2.09 -8.39
CA TRP A 208 24.54 -2.64 -7.03
C TRP A 208 24.07 -1.64 -5.97
N LEU A 209 24.31 -0.33 -6.16
CA LEU A 209 23.72 0.70 -5.32
C LEU A 209 22.20 0.66 -5.38
N VAL A 210 21.62 0.63 -6.59
CA VAL A 210 20.17 0.50 -6.79
C VAL A 210 19.63 -0.78 -6.15
N MET A 211 20.32 -1.90 -6.37
CA MET A 211 19.92 -3.19 -5.80
C MET A 211 20.05 -3.26 -4.27
N SER A 212 20.93 -2.47 -3.66
CA SER A 212 21.01 -2.38 -2.20
C SER A 212 19.76 -1.73 -1.58
N TYR A 213 19.21 -0.70 -2.21
CA TYR A 213 17.93 -0.12 -1.80
C TYR A 213 16.78 -1.09 -2.02
N PHE A 214 16.72 -1.73 -3.19
CA PHE A 214 15.74 -2.77 -3.47
C PHE A 214 15.80 -3.91 -2.43
N ALA A 215 17.01 -4.38 -2.09
CA ALA A 215 17.19 -5.43 -1.09
C ALA A 215 16.72 -4.98 0.32
N LEU A 216 16.99 -3.72 0.70
CA LEU A 216 16.50 -3.16 1.95
C LEU A 216 14.94 -3.17 2.00
N ASP A 217 14.30 -2.73 0.94
CA ASP A 217 12.84 -2.75 0.84
C ASP A 217 12.29 -4.18 0.89
N MET A 218 12.96 -5.14 0.24
CA MET A 218 12.56 -6.56 0.34
C MET A 218 12.70 -7.12 1.77
N VAL A 219 13.75 -6.73 2.49
CA VAL A 219 13.90 -7.10 3.91
C VAL A 219 12.76 -6.49 4.74
N LEU A 220 12.41 -5.24 4.52
CA LEU A 220 11.34 -4.57 5.27
C LEU A 220 9.97 -5.15 4.93
N HIS A 221 9.61 -5.21 3.66
CA HIS A 221 8.25 -5.57 3.24
C HIS A 221 8.01 -7.08 3.23
N VAL A 222 8.94 -7.86 2.67
CA VAL A 222 8.79 -9.31 2.58
C VAL A 222 9.35 -10.00 3.83
N GLY A 223 10.52 -9.62 4.29
CA GLY A 223 11.15 -10.20 5.48
C GLY A 223 10.36 -9.93 6.75
N LEU A 224 10.25 -8.68 7.14
CA LEU A 224 9.54 -8.27 8.35
C LEU A 224 8.03 -8.18 8.16
N GLY A 225 7.53 -8.20 6.94
CA GLY A 225 6.10 -8.04 6.65
C GLY A 225 5.56 -6.64 6.92
N PHE A 226 6.43 -5.62 6.88
CA PHE A 226 6.03 -4.24 7.10
C PHE A 226 5.15 -3.74 5.95
N GLY A 227 3.89 -3.43 6.26
CA GLY A 227 2.92 -3.00 5.25
C GLY A 227 2.69 -4.02 4.12
N ILE A 228 2.94 -5.32 4.35
CA ILE A 228 2.90 -6.37 3.33
C ILE A 228 1.54 -6.47 2.63
N ASN A 229 0.47 -6.10 3.32
CA ASN A 229 -0.90 -6.13 2.80
C ASN A 229 -1.18 -5.01 1.79
N GLU A 230 -0.39 -3.94 1.82
CA GLU A 230 -0.53 -2.75 0.99
C GLU A 230 0.81 -2.34 0.37
N VAL A 231 1.70 -3.32 0.14
CA VAL A 231 3.06 -3.08 -0.39
C VAL A 231 3.04 -2.42 -1.78
N TYR A 232 1.97 -2.60 -2.55
CA TYR A 232 1.78 -1.93 -3.83
C TYR A 232 1.72 -0.40 -3.71
N ILE A 233 1.21 0.15 -2.60
CA ILE A 233 1.19 1.60 -2.33
C ILE A 233 2.62 2.12 -2.15
N MET A 234 3.51 1.29 -1.61
CA MET A 234 4.91 1.63 -1.35
C MET A 234 5.83 1.33 -2.54
N SER A 235 5.28 0.92 -3.69
CA SER A 235 6.06 0.51 -4.87
C SER A 235 7.02 1.59 -5.39
N ALA A 236 6.72 2.87 -5.16
CA ALA A 236 7.60 3.99 -5.53
C ALA A 236 9.02 3.88 -4.93
N HIS A 237 9.20 3.16 -3.81
CA HIS A 237 10.48 2.99 -3.16
C HIS A 237 11.43 2.05 -3.92
N TRP A 238 10.91 1.12 -4.71
CA TRP A 238 11.72 0.05 -5.32
C TRP A 238 11.44 -0.20 -6.80
N ILE A 239 10.27 0.20 -7.33
CA ILE A 239 9.85 -0.14 -8.71
C ILE A 239 10.83 0.36 -9.78
N TYR A 240 11.52 1.47 -9.52
CA TYR A 240 12.54 2.03 -10.42
C TYR A 240 13.73 1.10 -10.66
N ALA A 241 13.97 0.12 -9.77
CA ALA A 241 15.02 -0.86 -9.95
C ALA A 241 14.79 -1.75 -11.17
N ILE A 242 13.52 -2.04 -11.51
CA ILE A 242 13.14 -2.88 -12.64
C ILE A 242 13.59 -2.28 -13.98
N PRO A 243 13.19 -1.05 -14.36
CA PRO A 243 13.63 -0.46 -15.62
C PRO A 243 15.14 -0.19 -15.66
N ILE A 244 15.77 0.14 -14.54
CA ILE A 244 17.23 0.31 -14.48
C ILE A 244 17.93 -1.01 -14.77
N ALA A 245 17.55 -2.12 -14.15
CA ALA A 245 18.12 -3.43 -14.45
C ALA A 245 17.86 -3.85 -15.90
N THR A 246 16.65 -3.64 -16.40
CA THR A 246 16.29 -3.93 -17.80
C THR A 246 17.11 -3.11 -18.79
N ALA A 247 17.50 -1.87 -18.47
CA ALA A 247 18.40 -1.07 -19.30
C ALA A 247 19.80 -1.71 -19.44
N TYR A 248 20.31 -2.39 -18.40
CA TYR A 248 21.55 -3.15 -18.49
C TYR A 248 21.42 -4.37 -19.40
N LEU A 249 20.26 -5.01 -19.44
CA LEU A 249 19.98 -6.09 -20.37
C LEU A 249 20.00 -5.58 -21.81
N LEU A 250 19.36 -4.44 -22.08
CA LEU A 250 19.42 -3.78 -23.39
C LEU A 250 20.83 -3.42 -23.80
N LYS A 251 21.64 -2.90 -22.88
CA LYS A 251 23.05 -2.55 -23.13
C LYS A 251 23.90 -3.79 -23.44
N ALA A 252 23.60 -4.93 -22.85
CA ALA A 252 24.34 -6.17 -23.04
C ALA A 252 23.94 -6.90 -24.34
N ALA A 253 22.76 -6.63 -24.89
CA ALA A 253 22.23 -7.28 -26.10
C ALA A 253 23.01 -6.82 -27.35
N LYS A 254 23.94 -7.65 -27.80
CA LYS A 254 24.90 -7.31 -28.87
C LYS A 254 24.58 -7.90 -30.20
N PRO A 255 23.88 -8.78 -30.65
CA PRO A 255 23.44 -8.78 -32.02
C PRO A 255 22.31 -7.78 -32.22
N ARG A 256 22.35 -7.04 -33.32
CA ARG A 256 21.30 -6.06 -33.68
C ARG A 256 19.89 -6.69 -33.64
N ARG A 257 19.78 -7.94 -34.06
CA ARG A 257 18.52 -8.70 -34.02
C ARG A 257 18.00 -8.89 -32.58
N THR A 258 18.87 -9.35 -31.68
CA THR A 258 18.51 -9.55 -30.26
C THR A 258 18.12 -8.23 -29.58
N SER A 259 18.84 -7.15 -29.88
CA SER A 259 18.52 -5.82 -29.37
C SER A 259 17.16 -5.31 -29.89
N LEU A 260 16.86 -5.52 -31.17
CA LEU A 260 15.58 -5.14 -31.75
C LEU A 260 14.41 -5.96 -31.19
N LEU A 261 14.58 -7.28 -31.07
CA LEU A 261 13.58 -8.15 -30.45
C LEU A 261 13.28 -7.73 -29.00
N LEU A 262 14.33 -7.51 -28.21
CA LEU A 262 14.19 -7.08 -26.82
C LEU A 262 13.48 -5.73 -26.70
N LYS A 263 13.85 -4.75 -27.54
CA LYS A 263 13.14 -3.45 -27.62
C LYS A 263 11.68 -3.61 -28.02
N GLY A 264 11.40 -4.50 -28.98
CA GLY A 264 10.03 -4.82 -29.38
C GLY A 264 9.21 -5.42 -28.25
N MET A 265 9.79 -6.39 -27.50
CA MET A 265 9.12 -6.99 -26.35
C MET A 265 8.85 -5.95 -25.24
N ILE A 266 9.82 -5.09 -24.93
CA ILE A 266 9.64 -4.02 -23.94
C ILE A 266 8.57 -3.03 -24.40
N ALA A 267 8.52 -2.68 -25.68
CA ALA A 267 7.48 -1.79 -26.23
C ALA A 267 6.08 -2.43 -26.10
N VAL A 268 5.95 -3.72 -26.42
CA VAL A 268 4.68 -4.45 -26.22
C VAL A 268 4.26 -4.48 -24.76
N LEU A 269 5.21 -4.76 -23.86
CA LEU A 269 4.94 -4.70 -22.41
C LEU A 269 4.50 -3.30 -21.97
N ALA A 270 5.17 -2.25 -22.44
CA ALA A 270 4.81 -0.88 -22.11
C ALA A 270 3.40 -0.51 -22.61
N ILE A 271 3.05 -0.95 -23.81
CA ILE A 271 1.68 -0.75 -24.37
C ILE A 271 0.64 -1.53 -23.56
N PHE A 272 0.96 -2.76 -23.14
CA PHE A 272 0.05 -3.56 -22.34
C PHE A 272 -0.18 -2.96 -20.93
N LEU A 273 0.86 -2.37 -20.34
CA LEU A 273 0.79 -1.76 -19.00
C LEU A 273 0.16 -0.35 -19.01
N TRP A 274 0.10 0.31 -20.16
CA TRP A 274 -0.54 1.62 -20.34
C TRP A 274 -2.07 1.49 -20.38
#